data_cca1c4be75081151c16cddaca9465ec9
#
_entry.id   cca1c4be75081151c16cddaca9465ec9
#
_cell.length_a   1.000
_cell.length_b   1.000
_cell.length_c   1.000
_cell.angle_alpha   90.00
_cell.angle_beta   90.00
_cell.angle_gamma   90.00
#
_symmetry.space_group_name_H-M   'P 1'
#
loop_
_entity.id
_entity.type
_entity.pdbx_description
1 polymer ?
#
loop_
_entity_poly.entity_id
_entity_poly.type
_entity_poly.pdbx_seq_one_letter_code
_entity_poly.pdbx_strand_id
1 'polypeptide(L)'
;MNSRLVLALVSVLALASAGARADDAQPRRYAVISRIGDSLTLVRHEPEVGSHLDRNDHESLTLPDAGIDHMALLAVDKALKQADPSAQVTLLDSAPPAEGAAAAPLLDGSDQFVPGEALLAALRKTGATHLLLLSKYRSETLMKARHSHLGSGKLEGLGFYLDYTQKMRRADTGESGRGFIAPYAYYRVSLIDLATLKVVKHHEVRASNTVSVARSQDSFDPWEALSASQKLNMLLRFIRVETPPAVADVMQP
;
A
#
# COMPACT_ATOMS: atom_id res chain seq x y z
N MET A 1 10.15 -65.03 -66.30
CA MET A 1 11.45 -64.79 -65.63
C MET A 1 11.31 -63.55 -64.79
N ASN A 2 11.30 -63.78 -63.52
CA ASN A 2 11.50 -62.93 -62.35
C ASN A 2 10.81 -61.59 -62.24
N SER A 3 9.59 -61.62 -61.72
CA SER A 3 8.93 -60.49 -61.07
C SER A 3 9.41 -60.36 -59.66
N ARG A 4 9.97 -59.21 -59.28
CA ARG A 4 10.21 -58.86 -57.90
C ARG A 4 9.12 -57.87 -57.44
N LEU A 5 8.27 -58.34 -56.56
CA LEU A 5 7.27 -57.62 -55.83
C LEU A 5 7.97 -56.76 -54.77
N VAL A 6 7.86 -55.45 -54.86
CA VAL A 6 8.34 -54.51 -53.83
C VAL A 6 7.13 -54.10 -53.00
N LEU A 7 7.07 -54.60 -51.78
CA LEU A 7 6.05 -54.27 -50.79
C LEU A 7 6.44 -52.93 -50.10
N ALA A 8 5.71 -51.84 -50.43
CA ALA A 8 5.88 -50.56 -49.76
C ALA A 8 5.11 -50.55 -48.43
N LEU A 9 5.80 -50.60 -47.34
CA LEU A 9 5.28 -50.45 -45.98
C LEU A 9 5.07 -48.99 -45.67
N VAL A 10 3.79 -48.54 -45.71
CA VAL A 10 3.39 -47.18 -45.34
C VAL A 10 3.24 -47.14 -43.82
N SER A 11 4.23 -46.64 -43.14
CA SER A 11 4.16 -46.36 -41.67
C SER A 11 3.39 -45.07 -41.45
N VAL A 12 2.13 -45.20 -41.02
CA VAL A 12 1.33 -44.08 -40.53
C VAL A 12 1.83 -43.69 -39.14
N LEU A 13 2.59 -42.63 -39.07
CA LEU A 13 3.00 -41.98 -37.78
C LEU A 13 1.81 -41.18 -37.27
N ALA A 14 1.05 -41.73 -36.35
CA ALA A 14 0.04 -41.01 -35.58
C ALA A 14 0.75 -40.05 -34.62
N LEU A 15 0.86 -38.77 -35.03
CA LEU A 15 1.21 -37.70 -34.08
C LEU A 15 0.04 -37.55 -33.12
N ALA A 16 0.17 -38.18 -31.93
CA ALA A 16 -0.61 -37.82 -30.76
C ALA A 16 -0.18 -36.40 -30.35
N SER A 17 -0.88 -35.38 -30.89
CA SER A 17 -0.83 -34.04 -30.32
C SER A 17 -1.41 -34.13 -28.92
N ALA A 18 -0.54 -34.28 -27.92
CA ALA A 18 -0.85 -33.98 -26.54
C ALA A 18 -1.20 -32.48 -26.50
N GLY A 19 -2.49 -32.17 -26.70
CA GLY A 19 -3.01 -30.85 -26.41
C GLY A 19 -2.70 -30.58 -24.94
N ALA A 20 -1.74 -29.73 -24.68
CA ALA A 20 -1.60 -29.11 -23.39
C ALA A 20 -2.97 -28.51 -23.10
N ARG A 21 -3.73 -29.15 -22.21
CA ARG A 21 -4.86 -28.49 -21.58
C ARG A 21 -4.26 -27.26 -20.94
N ALA A 22 -4.53 -26.11 -21.55
CA ALA A 22 -4.53 -24.86 -20.80
C ALA A 22 -5.45 -25.18 -19.61
N ASP A 23 -4.86 -25.28 -18.44
CA ASP A 23 -5.60 -25.39 -17.19
C ASP A 23 -6.63 -24.27 -17.25
N ASP A 24 -7.91 -24.64 -17.30
CA ASP A 24 -9.03 -23.68 -17.19
C ASP A 24 -9.01 -23.18 -15.75
N ALA A 25 -7.96 -22.46 -15.40
CA ALA A 25 -7.81 -21.78 -14.12
C ALA A 25 -8.99 -20.81 -14.05
N GLN A 26 -9.98 -21.15 -13.26
CA GLN A 26 -11.11 -20.24 -13.01
C GLN A 26 -10.56 -18.84 -12.71
N PRO A 27 -11.14 -17.79 -13.33
CA PRO A 27 -10.66 -16.44 -13.14
C PRO A 27 -10.59 -16.15 -11.64
N ARG A 28 -9.43 -15.70 -11.19
CA ARG A 28 -9.22 -15.40 -9.78
C ARG A 28 -10.16 -14.27 -9.37
N ARG A 29 -10.86 -14.46 -8.26
CA ARG A 29 -11.79 -13.48 -7.71
C ARG A 29 -11.15 -12.82 -6.50
N TYR A 30 -11.04 -11.51 -6.58
CA TYR A 30 -10.42 -10.71 -5.52
C TYR A 30 -11.46 -9.84 -4.84
N ALA A 31 -11.46 -9.84 -3.52
CA ALA A 31 -12.02 -8.76 -2.72
C ALA A 31 -10.90 -7.77 -2.40
N VAL A 32 -11.23 -6.49 -2.29
CA VAL A 32 -10.27 -5.44 -1.90
C VAL A 32 -10.84 -4.63 -0.75
N ILE A 33 -10.05 -4.43 0.29
CA ILE A 33 -10.39 -3.59 1.44
C ILE A 33 -9.24 -2.63 1.70
N SER A 34 -9.57 -1.37 1.98
CA SER A 34 -8.60 -0.38 2.47
C SER A 34 -8.98 0.09 3.87
N ARG A 35 -7.96 0.19 4.73
CA ARG A 35 -8.03 0.75 6.09
C ARG A 35 -6.83 1.64 6.38
N ILE A 36 -6.44 2.45 5.42
CA ILE A 36 -5.30 3.37 5.57
C ILE A 36 -5.74 4.81 5.75
N GLY A 37 -6.99 5.13 5.39
CA GLY A 37 -7.52 6.48 5.29
C GLY A 37 -8.53 6.87 6.36
N ASP A 38 -8.75 6.05 7.40
CA ASP A 38 -9.69 6.33 8.48
C ASP A 38 -9.23 7.51 9.37
N SER A 39 -7.93 7.72 9.48
CA SER A 39 -7.32 8.85 10.19
C SER A 39 -5.93 9.16 9.65
N LEU A 40 -5.51 10.41 9.81
CA LEU A 40 -4.15 10.86 9.58
C LEU A 40 -3.43 11.03 10.92
N THR A 41 -2.11 10.83 10.94
CA THR A 41 -1.32 11.09 12.14
C THR A 41 -0.42 12.30 11.92
N LEU A 42 -0.54 13.29 12.79
CA LEU A 42 0.42 14.38 12.89
C LEU A 42 1.48 13.98 13.92
N VAL A 43 2.72 13.86 13.48
CA VAL A 43 3.87 13.52 14.33
C VAL A 43 4.72 14.76 14.50
N ARG A 44 4.91 15.22 15.74
CA ARG A 44 5.82 16.33 16.07
C ARG A 44 7.09 15.77 16.65
N HIS A 45 8.20 16.11 16.02
CA HIS A 45 9.52 15.70 16.50
C HIS A 45 9.84 16.31 17.86
N GLU A 46 10.18 15.44 18.79
CA GLU A 46 10.75 15.83 20.08
C GLU A 46 12.23 15.42 20.14
N PRO A 47 13.15 16.34 20.55
CA PRO A 47 14.56 16.00 20.65
C PRO A 47 14.81 14.80 21.54
N GLU A 48 15.55 13.81 21.06
CA GLU A 48 15.92 12.65 21.84
C GLU A 48 16.92 13.01 22.94
N VAL A 49 16.64 12.62 24.17
CA VAL A 49 17.54 12.72 25.31
C VAL A 49 17.81 11.33 25.87
N GLY A 50 18.88 10.71 25.43
CA GLY A 50 19.52 9.58 26.12
C GLY A 50 18.92 8.19 26.02
N SER A 51 17.83 7.94 25.26
CA SER A 51 17.32 6.59 24.99
C SER A 51 16.63 6.51 23.63
N HIS A 52 16.73 5.37 22.94
CA HIS A 52 16.09 5.11 21.64
C HIS A 52 14.54 4.94 21.70
N LEU A 53 13.90 5.54 22.68
CA LEU A 53 12.44 5.53 22.78
C LEU A 53 11.85 6.57 21.84
N ASP A 54 10.82 6.16 21.11
CA ASP A 54 9.99 7.08 20.34
C ASP A 54 9.29 8.05 21.28
N ARG A 55 9.74 9.31 21.30
CA ARG A 55 9.19 10.38 22.13
C ARG A 55 8.41 11.41 21.32
N ASN A 56 8.30 11.19 20.02
CA ASN A 56 7.53 12.11 19.19
C ASN A 56 6.09 12.22 19.71
N ASP A 57 5.54 13.42 19.69
CA ASP A 57 4.14 13.65 19.97
C ASP A 57 3.29 13.20 18.76
N HIS A 58 2.25 12.42 19.02
CA HIS A 58 1.37 11.84 18.02
C HIS A 58 -0.06 12.32 18.22
N GLU A 59 -0.57 13.08 17.26
CA GLU A 59 -1.96 13.55 17.24
C GLU A 59 -2.71 12.88 16.10
N SER A 60 -3.86 12.28 16.40
CA SER A 60 -4.73 11.68 15.38
C SER A 60 -5.71 12.72 14.85
N LEU A 61 -5.74 12.87 13.53
CA LEU A 61 -6.67 13.74 12.81
C LEU A 61 -7.69 12.86 12.10
N THR A 62 -8.92 12.86 12.60
CA THR A 62 -10.02 12.14 11.97
C THR A 62 -10.40 12.81 10.65
N LEU A 63 -10.56 12.04 9.59
CA LEU A 63 -11.06 12.53 8.31
C LEU A 63 -12.59 12.46 8.28
N PRO A 64 -13.26 13.47 7.71
CA PRO A 64 -14.73 13.51 7.68
C PRO A 64 -15.33 12.48 6.72
N ASP A 65 -14.56 11.95 5.79
CA ASP A 65 -15.01 11.01 4.76
C ASP A 65 -13.98 9.91 4.46
N ALA A 66 -14.43 8.87 3.77
CA ALA A 66 -13.60 7.75 3.33
C ALA A 66 -12.84 8.02 2.01
N GLY A 67 -12.66 9.27 1.59
CA GLY A 67 -12.12 9.62 0.27
C GLY A 67 -10.74 9.03 0.01
N ILE A 68 -9.90 8.94 1.03
CA ILE A 68 -8.55 8.35 0.91
C ILE A 68 -8.64 6.84 0.67
N ASP A 69 -9.45 6.12 1.45
CA ASP A 69 -9.65 4.68 1.26
C ASP A 69 -10.29 4.37 -0.10
N HIS A 70 -11.25 5.16 -0.52
CA HIS A 70 -11.84 5.02 -1.86
C HIS A 70 -10.80 5.18 -2.98
N MET A 71 -9.92 6.18 -2.88
CA MET A 71 -8.81 6.34 -3.83
C MET A 71 -7.82 5.18 -3.81
N ALA A 72 -7.57 4.60 -2.64
CA ALA A 72 -6.73 3.42 -2.50
C ALA A 72 -7.38 2.19 -3.16
N LEU A 73 -8.68 1.96 -2.95
CA LEU A 73 -9.44 0.91 -3.61
C LEU A 73 -9.38 1.02 -5.14
N LEU A 74 -9.57 2.23 -5.69
CA LEU A 74 -9.47 2.47 -7.14
C LEU A 74 -8.05 2.23 -7.68
N ALA A 75 -7.01 2.59 -6.91
CA ALA A 75 -5.62 2.34 -7.31
C ALA A 75 -5.31 0.84 -7.36
N VAL A 76 -5.83 0.06 -6.40
CA VAL A 76 -5.70 -1.41 -6.39
C VAL A 76 -6.47 -2.04 -7.54
N ASP A 77 -7.73 -1.67 -7.77
CA ASP A 77 -8.55 -2.20 -8.87
C ASP A 77 -7.84 -2.03 -10.22
N LYS A 78 -7.34 -0.82 -10.46
CA LYS A 78 -6.58 -0.53 -11.68
C LYS A 78 -5.32 -1.39 -11.79
N ALA A 79 -4.56 -1.53 -10.70
CA ALA A 79 -3.33 -2.31 -10.69
C ALA A 79 -3.59 -3.81 -10.88
N LEU A 80 -4.63 -4.35 -10.23
CA LEU A 80 -5.06 -5.74 -10.40
C LEU A 80 -5.43 -6.04 -11.85
N LYS A 81 -6.27 -5.20 -12.47
CA LYS A 81 -6.67 -5.37 -13.88
C LYS A 81 -5.51 -5.24 -14.87
N GLN A 82 -4.45 -4.54 -14.49
CA GLN A 82 -3.22 -4.48 -15.29
C GLN A 82 -2.37 -5.75 -15.12
N ALA A 83 -2.32 -6.31 -13.91
CA ALA A 83 -1.54 -7.52 -13.60
C ALA A 83 -2.26 -8.80 -14.08
N ASP A 84 -3.58 -8.84 -13.94
CA ASP A 84 -4.45 -9.94 -14.36
C ASP A 84 -5.73 -9.38 -15.00
N PRO A 85 -5.77 -9.22 -16.35
CA PRO A 85 -6.96 -8.72 -17.05
C PRO A 85 -8.22 -9.57 -16.90
N SER A 86 -8.08 -10.85 -16.51
CA SER A 86 -9.20 -11.77 -16.27
C SER A 86 -9.75 -11.68 -14.85
N ALA A 87 -9.07 -10.98 -13.93
CA ALA A 87 -9.44 -10.86 -12.53
C ALA A 87 -10.83 -10.23 -12.36
N GLN A 88 -11.65 -10.89 -11.55
CA GLN A 88 -12.90 -10.31 -11.06
C GLN A 88 -12.63 -9.63 -9.72
N VAL A 89 -12.88 -8.32 -9.66
CA VAL A 89 -12.55 -7.50 -8.49
C VAL A 89 -13.83 -6.96 -7.86
N THR A 90 -13.99 -7.18 -6.56
CA THR A 90 -15.06 -6.61 -5.73
C THR A 90 -14.43 -5.66 -4.70
N LEU A 91 -14.75 -4.37 -4.81
CA LEU A 91 -14.31 -3.38 -3.84
C LEU A 91 -15.29 -3.37 -2.65
N LEU A 92 -14.77 -3.46 -1.45
CA LEU A 92 -15.55 -3.42 -0.23
C LEU A 92 -15.18 -2.16 0.57
N ASP A 93 -16.14 -1.29 0.75
CA ASP A 93 -15.99 -0.15 1.65
C ASP A 93 -15.96 -0.67 3.10
N SER A 94 -14.94 -0.29 3.83
CA SER A 94 -14.91 -0.50 5.26
C SER A 94 -15.69 0.61 5.94
N ALA A 95 -16.71 0.27 6.72
CA ALA A 95 -17.36 1.25 7.55
C ALA A 95 -16.30 1.90 8.48
N PRO A 96 -16.31 3.23 8.63
CA PRO A 96 -15.43 3.88 9.58
C PRO A 96 -15.68 3.31 10.98
N PRO A 97 -14.67 3.23 11.84
CA PRO A 97 -14.87 2.83 13.22
C PRO A 97 -15.85 3.81 13.90
N ALA A 98 -16.57 3.34 14.90
CA ALA A 98 -17.41 4.21 15.70
C ALA A 98 -16.58 5.37 16.27
N GLU A 99 -17.21 6.54 16.44
CA GLU A 99 -16.55 7.75 16.92
C GLU A 99 -15.77 7.45 18.22
N GLY A 100 -14.46 7.77 18.24
CA GLY A 100 -13.58 7.51 19.38
C GLY A 100 -13.06 6.07 19.51
N ALA A 101 -13.47 5.12 18.65
CA ALA A 101 -12.98 3.77 18.64
C ALA A 101 -11.85 3.59 17.62
N ALA A 102 -10.72 3.03 18.04
CA ALA A 102 -9.71 2.56 17.10
C ALA A 102 -10.26 1.35 16.33
N ALA A 103 -10.05 1.32 15.01
CA ALA A 103 -10.39 0.15 14.22
C ALA A 103 -9.59 -1.06 14.71
N ALA A 104 -10.27 -2.18 15.01
CA ALA A 104 -9.57 -3.40 15.36
C ALA A 104 -8.65 -3.84 14.21
N PRO A 105 -7.42 -4.29 14.49
CA PRO A 105 -6.52 -4.80 13.47
C PRO A 105 -7.15 -6.03 12.81
N LEU A 106 -7.03 -6.11 11.48
CA LEU A 106 -7.52 -7.23 10.68
C LEU A 106 -6.47 -8.34 10.52
N LEU A 107 -5.22 -8.07 10.88
CA LEU A 107 -4.13 -9.04 10.95
C LEU A 107 -3.64 -9.12 12.39
N ASP A 108 -3.39 -10.33 12.86
CA ASP A 108 -2.71 -10.55 14.13
C ASP A 108 -1.18 -10.52 13.99
N GLY A 109 -0.46 -10.71 15.12
CA GLY A 109 1.01 -10.68 15.12
C GLY A 109 1.68 -11.83 14.37
N SER A 110 0.91 -12.81 13.88
CA SER A 110 1.39 -13.96 13.09
C SER A 110 0.98 -13.88 11.60
N ASP A 111 0.58 -12.70 11.13
CA ASP A 111 0.04 -12.46 9.78
C ASP A 111 -1.20 -13.33 9.44
N GLN A 112 -1.98 -13.71 10.47
CA GLN A 112 -3.27 -14.35 10.30
C GLN A 112 -4.36 -13.30 10.16
N PHE A 113 -5.22 -13.43 9.15
CA PHE A 113 -6.38 -12.57 8.96
C PHE A 113 -7.48 -12.95 9.97
N VAL A 114 -7.88 -11.99 10.78
CA VAL A 114 -8.84 -12.15 11.89
C VAL A 114 -10.04 -11.20 11.72
N PRO A 115 -10.87 -11.44 10.68
CA PRO A 115 -12.04 -10.60 10.45
C PRO A 115 -13.12 -10.87 11.50
N GLY A 116 -13.89 -9.84 11.86
CA GLY A 116 -15.16 -10.05 12.56
C GLY A 116 -16.18 -10.80 11.68
N GLU A 117 -17.19 -11.40 12.32
CA GLU A 117 -18.22 -12.23 11.62
C GLU A 117 -18.89 -11.49 10.46
N ALA A 118 -19.25 -10.22 10.65
CA ALA A 118 -19.92 -9.41 9.63
C ALA A 118 -19.06 -9.25 8.37
N LEU A 119 -17.76 -8.98 8.54
CA LEU A 119 -16.82 -8.86 7.43
C LEU A 119 -16.60 -10.20 6.73
N LEU A 120 -16.44 -11.27 7.50
CA LEU A 120 -16.29 -12.63 6.94
C LEU A 120 -17.52 -13.04 6.14
N ALA A 121 -18.73 -12.74 6.63
CA ALA A 121 -19.97 -12.99 5.91
C ALA A 121 -20.08 -12.15 4.61
N ALA A 122 -19.64 -10.89 4.64
CA ALA A 122 -19.57 -10.04 3.45
C ALA A 122 -18.60 -10.60 2.42
N LEU A 123 -17.39 -11.00 2.82
CA LEU A 123 -16.39 -11.61 1.96
C LEU A 123 -16.90 -12.90 1.30
N ARG A 124 -17.56 -13.78 2.07
CA ARG A 124 -18.17 -15.02 1.53
C ARG A 124 -19.20 -14.74 0.44
N LYS A 125 -20.00 -13.68 0.59
CA LYS A 125 -21.01 -13.29 -0.42
C LYS A 125 -20.41 -12.83 -1.74
N THR A 126 -19.18 -12.33 -1.75
CA THR A 126 -18.49 -11.92 -2.99
C THR A 126 -18.05 -13.12 -3.82
N GLY A 127 -17.92 -14.29 -3.22
CA GLY A 127 -17.30 -15.46 -3.85
C GLY A 127 -15.81 -15.27 -4.15
N ALA A 128 -15.16 -14.29 -3.54
CA ALA A 128 -13.72 -14.05 -3.71
C ALA A 128 -12.92 -15.22 -3.14
N THR A 129 -11.83 -15.56 -3.81
CA THR A 129 -10.85 -16.56 -3.35
C THR A 129 -9.71 -15.92 -2.59
N HIS A 130 -9.41 -14.66 -2.91
CA HIS A 130 -8.33 -13.89 -2.30
C HIS A 130 -8.82 -12.51 -1.86
N LEU A 131 -8.17 -11.97 -0.84
CA LEU A 131 -8.38 -10.60 -0.37
C LEU A 131 -7.08 -9.82 -0.54
N LEU A 132 -7.17 -8.64 -1.16
CA LEU A 132 -6.13 -7.61 -1.06
C LEU A 132 -6.52 -6.63 0.03
N LEU A 133 -5.72 -6.61 1.09
CA LEU A 133 -5.91 -5.73 2.24
C LEU A 133 -4.83 -4.66 2.26
N LEU A 134 -5.25 -3.38 2.26
CA LEU A 134 -4.39 -2.27 2.59
C LEU A 134 -4.58 -1.94 4.07
N SER A 135 -3.51 -2.01 4.85
CA SER A 135 -3.53 -1.72 6.29
C SER A 135 -2.39 -0.78 6.67
N LYS A 136 -2.59 0.01 7.73
CA LYS A 136 -1.51 0.82 8.30
C LYS A 136 -0.35 -0.09 8.71
N TYR A 137 0.86 0.41 8.50
CA TYR A 137 2.08 -0.29 8.87
C TYR A 137 2.99 0.62 9.66
N ARG A 138 3.45 0.15 10.82
CA ARG A 138 4.34 0.89 11.71
C ARG A 138 5.78 0.49 11.47
N SER A 139 6.63 1.46 11.17
CA SER A 139 8.05 1.24 10.92
C SER A 139 8.90 2.43 11.35
N GLU A 140 10.20 2.20 11.47
CA GLU A 140 11.18 3.25 11.72
C GLU A 140 11.07 4.36 10.68
N THR A 141 11.24 5.60 11.13
CA THR A 141 11.21 6.79 10.28
C THR A 141 12.41 6.79 9.33
N LEU A 142 12.15 6.71 8.03
CA LEU A 142 13.17 6.72 6.97
C LEU A 142 12.82 7.78 5.92
N MET A 143 12.88 9.05 6.31
CA MET A 143 12.66 10.16 5.38
C MET A 143 13.96 10.49 4.66
N LYS A 144 13.93 10.44 3.32
CA LYS A 144 15.11 10.72 2.50
C LYS A 144 15.32 12.24 2.37
N ALA A 145 16.50 12.70 2.76
CA ALA A 145 17.06 13.96 2.32
C ALA A 145 18.15 13.70 1.28
N ARG A 146 18.67 14.77 0.68
CA ARG A 146 19.62 14.65 -0.44
C ARG A 146 20.86 13.82 -0.11
N HIS A 147 21.36 13.84 1.12
CA HIS A 147 22.58 13.15 1.56
C HIS A 147 22.46 12.50 2.94
N SER A 148 21.26 12.44 3.51
CA SER A 148 21.03 11.91 4.85
C SER A 148 19.60 11.39 5.00
N HIS A 149 19.36 10.65 6.08
CA HIS A 149 18.00 10.36 6.53
C HIS A 149 17.61 11.40 7.57
N LEU A 150 16.35 11.82 7.53
CA LEU A 150 15.76 12.76 8.46
C LEU A 150 14.68 12.05 9.30
N GLY A 151 14.37 12.66 10.43
CA GLY A 151 13.36 12.18 11.36
C GLY A 151 13.88 11.09 12.29
N SER A 152 13.14 10.87 13.36
CA SER A 152 13.38 9.84 14.37
C SER A 152 12.06 9.20 14.78
N GLY A 153 12.13 8.10 15.56
CA GLY A 153 10.96 7.37 16.02
C GLY A 153 10.30 6.52 14.93
N LYS A 154 9.01 6.29 15.07
CA LYS A 154 8.23 5.42 14.18
C LYS A 154 7.07 6.17 13.54
N LEU A 155 6.79 5.83 12.28
CA LEU A 155 5.64 6.32 11.53
C LEU A 155 4.67 5.16 11.24
N GLU A 156 3.38 5.49 11.17
CA GLU A 156 2.33 4.54 10.90
C GLU A 156 1.21 5.19 10.08
N GLY A 157 0.70 4.49 9.08
CA GLY A 157 -0.40 4.96 8.25
C GLY A 157 -0.03 6.15 7.37
N LEU A 158 -0.96 7.06 7.23
CA LEU A 158 -0.81 8.30 6.48
C LEU A 158 -0.70 9.49 7.44
N GLY A 159 0.11 10.47 7.10
CA GLY A 159 0.21 11.64 7.97
C GLY A 159 1.29 12.63 7.59
N PHE A 160 1.65 13.42 8.59
CA PHE A 160 2.63 14.50 8.46
C PHE A 160 3.61 14.45 9.63
N TYR A 161 4.87 14.50 9.32
CA TYR A 161 5.94 14.65 10.31
C TYR A 161 6.42 16.10 10.29
N LEU A 162 6.48 16.72 11.48
CA LEU A 162 6.95 18.07 11.68
C LEU A 162 8.22 18.06 12.52
N ASP A 163 9.23 18.77 12.04
CA ASP A 163 10.44 19.05 12.80
C ASP A 163 10.68 20.57 12.79
N TYR A 164 10.76 21.15 13.97
CA TYR A 164 10.98 22.59 14.19
C TYR A 164 12.46 22.94 14.44
N THR A 165 13.31 21.92 14.57
CA THR A 165 14.70 22.07 15.05
C THR A 165 15.72 21.94 13.93
N GLN A 166 15.46 21.11 12.94
CA GLN A 166 16.39 20.77 11.87
C GLN A 166 16.70 21.97 10.98
N LYS A 167 17.99 22.33 10.86
CA LYS A 167 18.42 23.34 9.89
C LYS A 167 18.40 22.75 8.48
N MET A 168 17.71 23.41 7.59
CA MET A 168 17.55 23.01 6.18
C MET A 168 18.10 24.10 5.28
N ARG A 169 18.75 23.70 4.18
CA ARG A 169 19.20 24.63 3.13
C ARG A 169 18.61 24.19 1.79
N ARG A 170 18.00 25.13 1.09
CA ARG A 170 17.50 24.89 -0.27
C ARG A 170 18.68 24.70 -1.22
N ALA A 171 18.56 23.67 -2.07
CA ALA A 171 19.62 23.36 -3.03
C ALA A 171 19.62 24.30 -4.25
N ASP A 172 18.47 24.91 -4.56
CA ASP A 172 18.24 25.77 -5.72
C ASP A 172 18.54 27.25 -5.44
N THR A 173 18.14 27.77 -4.27
CA THR A 173 18.33 29.20 -3.91
C THR A 173 19.44 29.42 -2.90
N GLY A 174 19.89 28.38 -2.20
CA GLY A 174 20.85 28.48 -1.12
C GLY A 174 20.30 29.09 0.18
N GLU A 175 19.01 29.43 0.21
CA GLU A 175 18.34 29.95 1.42
C GLU A 175 18.33 28.93 2.52
N SER A 176 18.58 29.37 3.74
CA SER A 176 18.53 28.53 4.94
C SER A 176 17.26 28.80 5.73
N GLY A 177 16.64 27.77 6.25
CA GLY A 177 15.50 27.84 7.15
C GLY A 177 15.64 26.84 8.28
N ARG A 178 14.74 26.91 9.23
CA ARG A 178 14.66 25.93 10.35
C ARG A 178 13.31 25.24 10.28
N GLY A 179 13.34 23.91 10.33
CA GLY A 179 12.18 23.07 10.31
C GLY A 179 11.75 22.59 8.92
N PHE A 180 10.96 21.56 8.93
CA PHE A 180 10.35 20.97 7.73
C PHE A 180 9.04 20.28 8.07
N ILE A 181 8.19 20.13 7.05
CA ILE A 181 7.06 19.20 7.04
C ILE A 181 7.38 18.07 6.07
N ALA A 182 7.06 16.84 6.48
CA ALA A 182 7.14 15.68 5.59
C ALA A 182 5.81 14.92 5.60
N PRO A 183 4.95 15.10 4.58
CA PRO A 183 3.89 14.15 4.30
C PRO A 183 4.47 12.76 4.11
N TYR A 184 3.80 11.74 4.66
CA TYR A 184 4.25 10.34 4.57
C TYR A 184 3.10 9.36 4.37
N ALA A 185 3.44 8.17 3.87
CA ALA A 185 2.55 7.04 3.70
C ALA A 185 3.30 5.75 4.06
N TYR A 186 2.90 5.13 5.17
CA TYR A 186 3.46 3.89 5.71
C TYR A 186 2.33 2.88 5.83
N TYR A 187 2.20 2.02 4.84
CA TYR A 187 1.15 1.02 4.80
C TYR A 187 1.64 -0.28 4.17
N ARG A 188 0.88 -1.34 4.36
CA ARG A 188 1.16 -2.66 3.82
C ARG A 188 0.04 -3.06 2.86
N VAL A 189 0.40 -3.63 1.72
CA VAL A 189 -0.50 -4.34 0.81
C VAL A 189 -0.30 -5.83 1.06
N SER A 190 -1.35 -6.53 1.50
CA SER A 190 -1.30 -7.96 1.81
C SER A 190 -2.23 -8.73 0.92
N LEU A 191 -1.73 -9.79 0.27
CA LEU A 191 -2.52 -10.80 -0.42
C LEU A 191 -2.85 -11.90 0.57
N ILE A 192 -4.14 -12.17 0.79
CA ILE A 192 -4.65 -13.13 1.77
C ILE A 192 -5.45 -14.19 1.04
N ASP A 193 -5.16 -15.45 1.30
CA ASP A 193 -5.98 -16.59 0.87
C ASP A 193 -7.20 -16.72 1.79
N LEU A 194 -8.40 -16.60 1.23
CA LEU A 194 -9.64 -16.63 2.02
C LEU A 194 -10.07 -18.05 2.45
N ALA A 195 -9.47 -19.11 1.90
CA ALA A 195 -9.70 -20.46 2.36
C ALA A 195 -8.94 -20.78 3.65
N THR A 196 -7.70 -20.25 3.76
CA THR A 196 -6.82 -20.47 4.91
C THR A 196 -6.78 -19.30 5.88
N LEU A 197 -7.25 -18.13 5.46
CA LEU A 197 -7.17 -16.85 6.16
C LEU A 197 -5.72 -16.41 6.47
N LYS A 198 -4.75 -16.86 5.66
CA LYS A 198 -3.33 -16.54 5.84
C LYS A 198 -2.86 -15.54 4.81
N VAL A 199 -1.95 -14.69 5.23
CA VAL A 199 -1.20 -13.82 4.30
C VAL A 199 -0.30 -14.71 3.44
N VAL A 200 -0.49 -14.66 2.13
CA VAL A 200 0.34 -15.35 1.13
C VAL A 200 1.61 -14.55 0.88
N LYS A 201 1.46 -13.25 0.70
CA LYS A 201 2.54 -12.29 0.45
C LYS A 201 2.12 -10.90 0.88
N HIS A 202 3.09 -10.09 1.28
CA HIS A 202 2.85 -8.69 1.54
C HIS A 202 3.96 -7.81 0.98
N HIS A 203 3.63 -6.55 0.73
CA HIS A 203 4.56 -5.49 0.35
C HIS A 203 4.39 -4.28 1.27
N GLU A 204 5.51 -3.78 1.80
CA GLU A 204 5.53 -2.63 2.67
C GLU A 204 5.83 -1.35 1.88
N VAL A 205 4.91 -0.41 1.93
CA VAL A 205 5.09 0.91 1.35
C VAL A 205 5.60 1.87 2.42
N ARG A 206 6.70 2.56 2.12
CA ARG A 206 7.31 3.60 2.97
C ARG A 206 7.66 4.78 2.09
N ALA A 207 6.74 5.70 1.94
CA ALA A 207 6.91 6.89 1.11
C ALA A 207 6.87 8.16 1.96
N SER A 208 7.68 9.12 1.61
CA SER A 208 7.69 10.45 2.24
C SER A 208 8.27 11.50 1.29
N ASN A 209 7.95 12.75 1.54
CA ASN A 209 8.53 13.88 0.82
C ASN A 209 8.77 15.06 1.77
N THR A 210 10.00 15.47 1.89
CA THR A 210 10.39 16.55 2.80
C THR A 210 10.27 17.93 2.12
N VAL A 211 9.54 18.83 2.75
CA VAL A 211 9.36 20.22 2.32
C VAL A 211 9.90 21.14 3.40
N SER A 212 10.97 21.89 3.09
CA SER A 212 11.56 22.82 4.04
C SER A 212 10.78 24.14 4.11
N VAL A 213 10.77 24.78 5.27
CA VAL A 213 10.15 26.11 5.49
C VAL A 213 10.77 27.19 4.61
N ALA A 214 12.03 27.04 4.21
CA ALA A 214 12.69 27.97 3.29
C ALA A 214 11.98 28.11 1.91
N ARG A 215 10.98 27.26 1.61
CA ARG A 215 10.11 27.41 0.44
C ARG A 215 8.92 28.35 0.66
N SER A 216 8.59 28.66 1.89
CA SER A 216 7.48 29.54 2.27
C SER A 216 8.07 30.92 2.57
N GLN A 217 7.72 31.93 1.76
CA GLN A 217 8.22 33.30 1.96
C GLN A 217 7.58 33.98 3.18
N ASP A 218 6.46 33.47 3.69
CA ASP A 218 5.60 34.18 4.65
C ASP A 218 5.37 33.46 5.99
N SER A 219 5.85 32.23 6.17
CA SER A 219 5.59 31.47 7.40
C SER A 219 6.85 30.84 7.98
N PHE A 220 7.04 31.01 9.29
CA PHE A 220 8.07 30.30 10.07
C PHE A 220 7.59 28.95 10.61
N ASP A 221 6.29 28.62 10.44
CA ASP A 221 5.73 27.35 10.88
C ASP A 221 5.84 26.29 9.77
N PRO A 222 6.53 25.17 9.99
CA PRO A 222 6.57 24.06 9.05
C PRO A 222 5.18 23.57 8.60
N TRP A 223 4.18 23.63 9.49
CA TRP A 223 2.80 23.28 9.15
C TRP A 223 2.22 24.14 8.04
N GLU A 224 2.53 25.45 8.06
CA GLU A 224 2.03 26.41 7.08
C GLU A 224 2.81 26.39 5.75
N ALA A 225 3.92 25.62 5.67
CA ALA A 225 4.69 25.47 4.44
C ALA A 225 3.91 24.83 3.27
N LEU A 226 2.81 24.17 3.57
CA LEU A 226 1.90 23.57 2.61
C LEU A 226 0.46 23.95 2.92
N SER A 227 -0.30 24.35 1.90
CA SER A 227 -1.75 24.51 2.03
C SER A 227 -2.45 23.19 2.30
N ALA A 228 -3.69 23.21 2.80
CA ALA A 228 -4.47 22.00 3.05
C ALA A 228 -4.63 21.13 1.79
N SER A 229 -4.87 21.76 0.63
CA SER A 229 -4.98 21.05 -0.65
C SER A 229 -3.65 20.42 -1.09
N GLN A 230 -2.52 21.10 -0.85
CA GLN A 230 -1.20 20.53 -1.15
C GLN A 230 -0.89 19.34 -0.26
N LYS A 231 -1.19 19.43 1.05
CA LYS A 231 -1.06 18.33 2.00
C LYS A 231 -1.83 17.10 1.54
N LEU A 232 -3.12 17.26 1.24
CA LEU A 232 -3.96 16.16 0.76
C LEU A 232 -3.46 15.58 -0.58
N ASN A 233 -3.15 16.44 -1.54
CA ASN A 233 -2.65 16.01 -2.85
C ASN A 233 -1.36 15.20 -2.77
N MET A 234 -0.48 15.50 -1.81
CA MET A 234 0.75 14.73 -1.60
C MET A 234 0.46 13.33 -1.06
N LEU A 235 -0.46 13.18 -0.11
CA LEU A 235 -0.89 11.86 0.39
C LEU A 235 -1.56 11.02 -0.72
N LEU A 236 -2.48 11.61 -1.48
CA LEU A 236 -3.13 10.95 -2.61
C LEU A 236 -2.13 10.57 -3.71
N ARG A 237 -1.08 11.37 -3.90
CA ARG A 237 0.00 11.04 -4.83
C ARG A 237 0.76 9.78 -4.38
N PHE A 238 1.09 9.64 -3.10
CA PHE A 238 1.74 8.42 -2.61
C PHE A 238 0.89 7.19 -2.90
N ILE A 239 -0.41 7.24 -2.63
CA ILE A 239 -1.33 6.14 -2.93
C ILE A 239 -1.30 5.80 -4.42
N ARG A 240 -1.42 6.79 -5.31
CA ARG A 240 -1.46 6.56 -6.75
C ARG A 240 -0.15 6.03 -7.33
N VAL A 241 0.99 6.39 -6.73
CA VAL A 241 2.32 6.03 -7.25
C VAL A 241 2.83 4.73 -6.65
N GLU A 242 2.62 4.52 -5.34
CA GLU A 242 3.23 3.41 -4.62
C GLU A 242 2.33 2.16 -4.58
N THR A 243 0.99 2.31 -4.67
CA THR A 243 0.09 1.14 -4.64
C THR A 243 0.25 0.22 -5.85
N PRO A 244 0.33 0.70 -7.11
CA PRO A 244 0.45 -0.19 -8.26
C PRO A 244 1.67 -1.12 -8.23
N PRO A 245 2.91 -0.67 -7.97
CA PRO A 245 4.04 -1.56 -7.86
C PRO A 245 3.93 -2.53 -6.68
N ALA A 246 3.34 -2.10 -5.55
CA ALA A 246 3.10 -2.97 -4.40
C ALA A 246 2.10 -4.10 -4.74
N VAL A 247 1.02 -3.79 -5.45
CA VAL A 247 0.07 -4.80 -5.95
C VAL A 247 0.76 -5.74 -6.93
N ALA A 248 1.51 -5.21 -7.89
CA ALA A 248 2.25 -6.03 -8.86
C ALA A 248 3.22 -7.00 -8.17
N ASP A 249 3.91 -6.56 -7.11
CA ASP A 249 4.82 -7.40 -6.34
C ASP A 249 4.07 -8.54 -5.62
N VAL A 250 2.98 -8.27 -4.91
CA VAL A 250 2.23 -9.32 -4.18
C VAL A 250 1.50 -10.29 -5.10
N MET A 251 1.28 -9.92 -6.37
CA MET A 251 0.67 -10.76 -7.40
C MET A 251 1.67 -11.70 -8.08
N GLN A 252 2.96 -11.45 -7.95
CA GLN A 252 4.00 -12.35 -8.47
C GLN A 252 4.05 -13.63 -7.63
N PRO A 253 4.22 -14.80 -8.26
CA PRO A 253 4.33 -16.09 -7.58
C PRO A 253 5.53 -16.18 -6.66
#